data_26fb62660cfbce61fd1d03a183cbedef
#
_entry.id   26fb62660cfbce61fd1d03a183cbedef
#
_cell.length_a   1.000
_cell.length_b   1.000
_cell.length_c   1.000
_cell.angle_alpha   90.00
_cell.angle_beta   90.00
_cell.angle_gamma   90.00
#
_symmetry.space_group_name_H-M   'P 1'
#
loop_
_entity.id
_entity.type
_entity.pdbx_description
1 polymer ?
#
loop_
_entity_poly.entity_id
_entity_poly.type
_entity_poly.pdbx_seq_one_letter_code
_entity_poly.pdbx_strand_id
1 'polypeptide(L)'
;DIPVSVAALLQQGPATVLPAGEPQILIMHTHASEAFTPAGRDLYPASDTCRTEDTNYNIVHVGDVLANTLASAGLQVLHDRTIYDYPSYTGSYNRSGAAVQEYLNQYPSLRIVIDLHRDALCSDSVVYKTVAELPDAACSQVMLLVGTNASGLYHPYWEENLRLAVYLQDAVNAAHPTLMRPITLVNERYNQHLTRGSLIIEVGSSGNTLQEAIRAVRLFGESAGPALARLVQ
;
A
#
# COMPACT_ATOMS: atom_id res chain seq x y z
N ASP A 1 21.92 3.52 10.35
CA ASP A 1 20.93 4.62 10.31
C ASP A 1 21.13 5.43 9.04
N ILE A 2 20.08 5.57 8.24
CA ILE A 2 20.07 6.44 7.05
C ILE A 2 19.58 7.82 7.52
N PRO A 3 20.38 8.87 7.42
CA PRO A 3 19.94 10.20 7.82
C PRO A 3 18.93 10.75 6.80
N VAL A 4 17.71 11.02 7.24
CA VAL A 4 16.62 11.55 6.41
C VAL A 4 16.11 12.87 6.99
N SER A 5 15.99 13.89 6.14
CA SER A 5 15.34 15.14 6.47
C SER A 5 13.99 15.24 5.79
N VAL A 6 12.91 15.01 6.55
CA VAL A 6 11.52 15.10 6.06
C VAL A 6 11.24 16.49 5.45
N ALA A 7 11.71 17.56 6.10
CA ALA A 7 11.54 18.92 5.59
C ALA A 7 12.20 19.12 4.20
N ALA A 8 13.40 18.56 4.00
CA ALA A 8 14.07 18.63 2.71
C ALA A 8 13.34 17.81 1.63
N LEU A 9 12.79 16.63 1.99
CA LEU A 9 12.02 15.81 1.06
C LEU A 9 10.71 16.50 0.65
N LEU A 10 9.99 17.12 1.58
CA LEU A 10 8.79 17.92 1.29
C LEU A 10 9.10 19.10 0.37
N GLN A 11 10.20 19.81 0.63
CA GLN A 11 10.62 20.94 -0.21
C GLN A 11 10.97 20.50 -1.64
N GLN A 12 11.60 19.35 -1.82
CA GLN A 12 11.90 18.77 -3.12
C GLN A 12 10.66 18.29 -3.86
N GLY A 13 9.65 17.84 -3.12
CA GLY A 13 8.45 17.21 -3.68
C GLY A 13 8.71 15.87 -4.37
N PRO A 14 7.70 15.19 -4.90
CA PRO A 14 7.86 13.92 -5.61
C PRO A 14 8.63 14.11 -6.92
N ALA A 15 9.45 13.11 -7.27
CA ALA A 15 10.15 13.07 -8.56
C ALA A 15 9.25 12.51 -9.68
N THR A 16 8.15 11.87 -9.30
CA THR A 16 7.24 11.20 -10.21
C THR A 16 6.32 12.20 -10.89
N VAL A 17 6.25 12.09 -12.23
CA VAL A 17 5.30 12.82 -13.08
C VAL A 17 4.40 11.78 -13.74
N LEU A 18 3.10 12.01 -13.76
CA LEU A 18 2.11 11.09 -14.31
C LEU A 18 1.67 11.57 -15.71
N PRO A 19 1.70 10.72 -16.75
CA PRO A 19 1.22 11.08 -18.08
C PRO A 19 -0.30 11.19 -18.09
N ALA A 20 -0.84 12.16 -18.84
CA ALA A 20 -2.29 12.29 -19.01
C ALA A 20 -2.85 11.22 -19.95
N GLY A 21 -4.08 10.75 -19.67
CA GLY A 21 -4.88 9.95 -20.60
C GLY A 21 -4.48 8.47 -20.76
N GLU A 22 -3.49 7.99 -20.02
CA GLU A 22 -3.01 6.60 -20.07
C GLU A 22 -2.92 5.99 -18.65
N PRO A 23 -2.83 4.66 -18.47
CA PRO A 23 -2.64 4.05 -17.19
C PRO A 23 -1.40 4.59 -16.46
N GLN A 24 -1.57 5.09 -15.25
CA GLN A 24 -0.53 5.79 -14.48
C GLN A 24 -0.10 5.00 -13.25
N ILE A 25 -1.05 4.25 -12.68
CA ILE A 25 -0.92 3.56 -11.40
C ILE A 25 -1.31 2.10 -11.57
N LEU A 26 -0.48 1.20 -11.08
CA LEU A 26 -0.79 -0.21 -10.90
C LEU A 26 -0.96 -0.50 -9.41
N ILE A 27 -2.09 -1.05 -9.03
CA ILE A 27 -2.31 -1.66 -7.71
C ILE A 27 -2.21 -3.17 -7.87
N MET A 28 -1.47 -3.84 -7.00
CA MET A 28 -1.31 -5.28 -6.97
C MET A 28 -1.08 -5.75 -5.53
N HIS A 29 -1.02 -7.05 -5.32
CA HIS A 29 -0.92 -7.67 -4.00
C HIS A 29 0.02 -8.86 -4.04
N THR A 30 1.26 -8.70 -3.56
CA THR A 30 2.19 -9.83 -3.47
C THR A 30 1.65 -10.94 -2.54
N HIS A 31 0.91 -10.54 -1.50
CA HIS A 31 0.23 -11.45 -0.58
C HIS A 31 -1.30 -11.27 -0.64
N ALA A 32 -1.88 -11.52 -1.81
CA ALA A 32 -3.29 -11.30 -2.10
C ALA A 32 -4.26 -12.10 -1.19
N SER A 33 -3.81 -13.23 -0.61
CA SER A 33 -4.64 -14.02 0.31
C SER A 33 -4.80 -13.38 1.70
N GLU A 34 -4.13 -12.29 2.01
CA GLU A 34 -4.21 -11.61 3.31
C GLU A 34 -5.64 -11.18 3.61
N ALA A 35 -6.19 -11.73 4.71
CA ALA A 35 -7.53 -11.46 5.21
C ALA A 35 -7.47 -10.77 6.58
N PHE A 36 -8.62 -10.52 7.15
CA PHE A 36 -8.81 -9.72 8.37
C PHE A 36 -9.55 -10.52 9.42
N THR A 37 -9.51 -10.06 10.67
CA THR A 37 -10.28 -10.63 11.77
C THR A 37 -11.79 -10.58 11.48
N PRO A 38 -12.55 -11.64 11.82
CA PRO A 38 -14.01 -11.64 11.70
C PRO A 38 -14.64 -10.48 12.49
N ALA A 39 -15.56 -9.75 11.85
CA ALA A 39 -16.25 -8.64 12.50
C ALA A 39 -17.09 -9.09 13.70
N GLY A 40 -17.09 -8.29 14.77
CA GLY A 40 -17.90 -8.54 15.97
C GLY A 40 -17.37 -9.66 16.86
N ARG A 41 -16.12 -10.09 16.70
CA ARG A 41 -15.47 -11.12 17.52
C ARG A 41 -14.14 -10.64 18.04
N ASP A 42 -13.98 -10.64 19.36
CA ASP A 42 -12.70 -10.39 20.03
C ASP A 42 -11.91 -11.68 20.30
N LEU A 43 -12.60 -12.84 20.19
CA LEU A 43 -12.01 -14.16 20.38
C LEU A 43 -12.33 -15.04 19.16
N TYR A 44 -11.33 -15.70 18.61
CA TYR A 44 -11.44 -16.62 17.49
C TYR A 44 -10.39 -17.74 17.60
N PRO A 45 -10.55 -18.87 16.90
CA PRO A 45 -9.61 -19.99 16.98
C PRO A 45 -8.19 -19.55 16.59
N ALA A 46 -7.22 -19.99 17.36
CA ALA A 46 -5.79 -19.78 17.05
C ALA A 46 -5.34 -20.41 15.70
N SER A 47 -6.15 -21.35 15.19
CA SER A 47 -5.96 -21.96 13.87
C SER A 47 -6.41 -21.09 12.71
N ASP A 48 -7.07 -19.97 12.96
CA ASP A 48 -7.42 -19.00 11.93
C ASP A 48 -6.14 -18.33 11.39
N THR A 49 -5.85 -18.57 10.13
CA THR A 49 -4.64 -18.04 9.48
C THR A 49 -4.78 -16.59 9.05
N CYS A 50 -5.96 -15.98 9.17
CA CYS A 50 -6.31 -14.69 8.58
C CYS A 50 -5.92 -14.61 7.08
N ARG A 51 -6.16 -15.69 6.33
CA ARG A 51 -5.91 -15.80 4.89
C ARG A 51 -7.06 -16.47 4.18
N THR A 52 -7.42 -15.99 3.00
CA THR A 52 -8.41 -16.59 2.11
C THR A 52 -8.14 -16.26 0.66
N GLU A 53 -8.46 -17.19 -0.24
CA GLU A 53 -8.42 -16.95 -1.69
C GLU A 53 -9.70 -16.27 -2.21
N ASP A 54 -10.74 -16.15 -1.38
CA ASP A 54 -11.94 -15.40 -1.75
C ASP A 54 -11.67 -13.91 -1.73
N THR A 55 -11.56 -13.33 -2.92
CA THR A 55 -11.21 -11.92 -3.11
C THR A 55 -12.27 -10.93 -2.62
N ASN A 56 -13.43 -11.40 -2.16
CA ASN A 56 -14.42 -10.55 -1.50
C ASN A 56 -14.08 -10.31 -0.02
N TYR A 57 -13.18 -11.10 0.58
CA TYR A 57 -12.88 -11.08 2.01
C TYR A 57 -11.41 -10.89 2.34
N ASN A 58 -10.58 -10.54 1.36
CA ASN A 58 -9.15 -10.33 1.54
C ASN A 58 -8.71 -8.93 1.08
N ILE A 59 -7.39 -8.71 1.05
CA ILE A 59 -6.78 -7.42 0.70
C ILE A 59 -7.12 -6.96 -0.74
N VAL A 60 -7.47 -7.89 -1.64
CA VAL A 60 -7.88 -7.55 -3.01
C VAL A 60 -9.13 -6.69 -3.02
N HIS A 61 -10.11 -6.98 -2.12
CA HIS A 61 -11.30 -6.13 -1.99
C HIS A 61 -10.97 -4.71 -1.49
N VAL A 62 -9.99 -4.59 -0.61
CA VAL A 62 -9.47 -3.27 -0.19
C VAL A 62 -8.82 -2.55 -1.37
N GLY A 63 -8.12 -3.29 -2.23
CA GLY A 63 -7.55 -2.78 -3.49
C GLY A 63 -8.60 -2.28 -4.47
N ASP A 64 -9.76 -2.96 -4.60
CA ASP A 64 -10.89 -2.48 -5.41
C ASP A 64 -11.38 -1.11 -4.95
N VAL A 65 -11.48 -0.93 -3.62
CA VAL A 65 -11.90 0.36 -3.05
C VAL A 65 -10.89 1.45 -3.33
N LEU A 66 -9.58 1.16 -3.18
CA LEU A 66 -8.52 2.12 -3.49
C LEU A 66 -8.53 2.50 -4.97
N ALA A 67 -8.60 1.52 -5.87
CA ALA A 67 -8.63 1.74 -7.32
C ALA A 67 -9.79 2.65 -7.72
N ASN A 68 -11.00 2.37 -7.21
CA ASN A 68 -12.19 3.16 -7.49
C ASN A 68 -12.07 4.59 -6.92
N THR A 69 -11.48 4.75 -5.73
CA THR A 69 -11.33 6.07 -5.10
C THR A 69 -10.31 6.92 -5.87
N LEU A 70 -9.18 6.35 -6.27
CA LEU A 70 -8.18 7.04 -7.09
C LEU A 70 -8.72 7.38 -8.49
N ALA A 71 -9.49 6.46 -9.10
CA ALA A 71 -10.14 6.72 -10.39
C ALA A 71 -11.15 7.87 -10.28
N SER A 72 -11.86 7.99 -9.16
CA SER A 72 -12.79 9.09 -8.90
C SER A 72 -12.08 10.46 -8.80
N ALA A 73 -10.78 10.47 -8.51
CA ALA A 73 -9.94 11.67 -8.55
C ALA A 73 -9.37 11.97 -9.96
N GLY A 74 -9.77 11.22 -10.99
CA GLY A 74 -9.37 11.42 -12.39
C GLY A 74 -8.11 10.66 -12.81
N LEU A 75 -7.61 9.74 -11.97
CA LEU A 75 -6.43 8.94 -12.26
C LEU A 75 -6.80 7.68 -13.07
N GLN A 76 -5.90 7.23 -13.95
CA GLN A 76 -6.03 5.98 -14.70
C GLN A 76 -5.32 4.87 -13.93
N VAL A 77 -6.09 3.97 -13.32
CA VAL A 77 -5.61 2.93 -12.40
C VAL A 77 -5.85 1.54 -13.00
N LEU A 78 -4.83 0.71 -13.02
CA LEU A 78 -4.94 -0.73 -13.23
C LEU A 78 -4.93 -1.42 -11.87
N HIS A 79 -5.78 -2.42 -11.68
CA HIS A 79 -5.80 -3.24 -10.50
C HIS A 79 -5.60 -4.71 -10.87
N ASP A 80 -4.46 -5.26 -10.51
CA ASP A 80 -4.15 -6.68 -10.65
C ASP A 80 -4.66 -7.44 -9.43
N ARG A 81 -5.61 -8.35 -9.67
CA ARG A 81 -6.30 -9.15 -8.64
C ARG A 81 -5.73 -10.56 -8.50
N THR A 82 -4.57 -10.82 -9.11
CA THR A 82 -3.92 -12.14 -9.10
C THR A 82 -3.42 -12.49 -7.70
N ILE A 83 -3.63 -13.75 -7.28
CA ILE A 83 -3.18 -14.26 -5.98
C ILE A 83 -1.79 -14.87 -6.13
N TYR A 84 -0.74 -14.09 -5.85
CA TYR A 84 0.65 -14.49 -6.04
C TYR A 84 1.22 -15.38 -4.91
N ASP A 85 0.59 -15.40 -3.76
CA ASP A 85 0.98 -16.20 -2.60
C ASP A 85 0.26 -17.57 -2.51
N TYR A 86 -0.45 -17.96 -3.56
CA TYR A 86 -1.04 -19.29 -3.74
C TYR A 86 -0.51 -19.93 -5.04
N PRO A 87 -0.27 -21.24 -5.10
CA PRO A 87 -0.41 -22.24 -4.03
C PRO A 87 0.73 -22.25 -3.02
N SER A 88 1.69 -21.35 -3.13
CA SER A 88 2.84 -21.26 -2.22
C SER A 88 3.14 -19.82 -1.84
N TYR A 89 3.25 -19.56 -0.55
CA TYR A 89 3.72 -18.29 -0.01
C TYR A 89 5.15 -17.97 -0.46
N THR A 90 6.03 -18.99 -0.39
CA THR A 90 7.42 -18.85 -0.81
C THR A 90 7.51 -18.52 -2.30
N GLY A 91 8.27 -17.48 -2.64
CA GLY A 91 8.46 -17.03 -4.01
C GLY A 91 7.34 -16.10 -4.53
N SER A 92 6.40 -15.66 -3.70
CA SER A 92 5.35 -14.69 -4.08
C SER A 92 5.95 -13.41 -4.66
N TYR A 93 7.00 -12.84 -4.05
CA TYR A 93 7.70 -11.67 -4.57
C TYR A 93 8.35 -11.88 -5.94
N ASN A 94 8.82 -13.09 -6.26
CA ASN A 94 9.35 -13.38 -7.60
C ASN A 94 8.23 -13.39 -8.63
N ARG A 95 7.07 -13.99 -8.30
CA ARG A 95 5.92 -14.03 -9.20
C ARG A 95 5.32 -12.64 -9.42
N SER A 96 5.08 -11.92 -8.35
CA SER A 96 4.54 -10.55 -8.43
C SER A 96 5.50 -9.59 -9.14
N GLY A 97 6.81 -9.71 -8.90
CA GLY A 97 7.81 -8.89 -9.58
C GLY A 97 7.88 -9.15 -11.09
N ALA A 98 7.75 -10.42 -11.52
CA ALA A 98 7.65 -10.76 -12.93
C ALA A 98 6.40 -10.14 -13.57
N ALA A 99 5.25 -10.23 -12.90
CA ALA A 99 4.01 -9.62 -13.38
C ALA A 99 4.11 -8.09 -13.47
N VAL A 100 4.68 -7.43 -12.45
CA VAL A 100 4.93 -5.98 -12.51
C VAL A 100 5.78 -5.62 -13.74
N GLN A 101 6.84 -6.39 -14.03
CA GLN A 101 7.68 -6.14 -15.19
C GLN A 101 6.89 -6.30 -16.51
N GLU A 102 5.97 -7.26 -16.60
CA GLU A 102 5.08 -7.42 -17.76
C GLU A 102 4.14 -6.23 -17.90
N TYR A 103 3.52 -5.76 -16.80
CA TYR A 103 2.68 -4.55 -16.81
C TYR A 103 3.47 -3.32 -17.28
N LEU A 104 4.69 -3.12 -16.78
CA LEU A 104 5.54 -1.99 -17.17
C LEU A 104 5.94 -2.05 -18.66
N ASN A 105 6.13 -3.26 -19.22
CA ASN A 105 6.40 -3.45 -20.64
C ASN A 105 5.16 -3.17 -21.50
N GLN A 106 3.98 -3.60 -21.03
CA GLN A 106 2.70 -3.41 -21.75
C GLN A 106 2.20 -1.97 -21.65
N TYR A 107 2.41 -1.31 -20.52
CA TYR A 107 1.96 0.04 -20.22
C TYR A 107 3.14 0.93 -19.82
N PRO A 108 3.92 1.45 -20.80
CA PRO A 108 5.08 2.30 -20.49
C PRO A 108 4.74 3.62 -19.80
N SER A 109 3.46 3.97 -19.74
CA SER A 109 2.91 5.10 -19.01
C SER A 109 2.84 4.92 -17.48
N LEU A 110 2.87 3.67 -16.99
CA LEU A 110 2.87 3.39 -15.56
C LEU A 110 4.07 4.03 -14.87
N ARG A 111 3.82 4.75 -13.79
CA ARG A 111 4.82 5.43 -12.97
C ARG A 111 4.79 5.02 -11.53
N ILE A 112 3.61 4.63 -11.03
CA ILE A 112 3.39 4.24 -9.64
C ILE A 112 2.96 2.78 -9.60
N VAL A 113 3.62 2.01 -8.73
CA VAL A 113 3.23 0.63 -8.40
C VAL A 113 2.97 0.57 -6.91
N ILE A 114 1.76 0.21 -6.55
CA ILE A 114 1.31 0.03 -5.17
C ILE A 114 1.16 -1.46 -4.91
N ASP A 115 2.05 -2.02 -4.08
CA ASP A 115 1.88 -3.35 -3.52
C ASP A 115 1.06 -3.20 -2.23
N LEU A 116 -0.24 -3.49 -2.29
CA LEU A 116 -1.18 -3.25 -1.20
C LEU A 116 -1.30 -4.48 -0.32
N HIS A 117 -1.04 -4.30 0.96
CA HIS A 117 -0.99 -5.32 2.00
C HIS A 117 -1.82 -4.92 3.22
N ARG A 118 -1.94 -5.83 4.17
CA ARG A 118 -2.23 -5.54 5.56
C ARG A 118 -1.07 -6.01 6.43
N ASP A 119 -0.76 -5.27 7.49
CA ASP A 119 0.34 -5.59 8.41
C ASP A 119 0.05 -6.87 9.24
N ALA A 120 1.09 -7.55 9.68
CA ALA A 120 1.02 -8.76 10.50
C ALA A 120 1.50 -8.48 11.94
N LEU A 121 0.71 -7.70 12.68
CA LEU A 121 1.01 -7.36 14.07
C LEU A 121 0.46 -8.44 15.01
N CYS A 122 1.29 -9.41 15.35
CA CYS A 122 0.88 -10.52 16.22
C CYS A 122 1.99 -10.96 17.15
N SER A 123 1.60 -11.57 18.25
CA SER A 123 2.41 -12.42 19.13
C SER A 123 1.81 -13.84 19.15
N ASP A 124 2.38 -14.75 19.90
CA ASP A 124 1.97 -16.17 19.94
C ASP A 124 0.47 -16.38 20.24
N SER A 125 -0.16 -15.46 20.94
CA SER A 125 -1.55 -15.60 21.41
C SER A 125 -2.43 -14.37 21.17
N VAL A 126 -1.89 -13.30 20.61
CA VAL A 126 -2.60 -12.03 20.43
C VAL A 126 -2.32 -11.45 19.05
N VAL A 127 -3.34 -10.99 18.38
CA VAL A 127 -3.22 -10.11 17.22
C VAL A 127 -3.62 -8.69 17.61
N TYR A 128 -2.84 -7.74 17.12
CA TYR A 128 -3.05 -6.31 17.42
C TYR A 128 -3.72 -5.66 16.23
N LYS A 129 -4.68 -4.80 16.50
CA LYS A 129 -5.24 -3.91 15.49
C LYS A 129 -4.68 -2.51 15.61
N THR A 130 -4.60 -1.81 14.49
CA THR A 130 -4.30 -0.38 14.46
C THR A 130 -5.60 0.40 14.47
N VAL A 131 -5.64 1.55 15.15
CA VAL A 131 -6.86 2.35 15.31
C VAL A 131 -6.55 3.81 14.98
N ALA A 132 -7.27 4.36 14.00
CA ALA A 132 -7.33 5.79 13.75
C ALA A 132 -8.44 6.41 14.59
N GLU A 133 -8.17 7.53 15.23
CA GLU A 133 -9.15 8.28 16.02
C GLU A 133 -10.03 9.14 15.08
N LEU A 134 -11.23 8.64 14.79
CA LEU A 134 -12.22 9.30 13.97
C LEU A 134 -13.56 9.41 14.70
N PRO A 135 -14.35 10.49 14.50
CA PRO A 135 -15.55 10.74 15.27
C PRO A 135 -16.66 9.69 15.15
N ASP A 136 -16.78 9.05 13.98
CA ASP A 136 -18.06 8.40 13.62
C ASP A 136 -18.00 6.87 13.62
N ALA A 137 -16.84 6.22 13.49
CA ALA A 137 -16.72 4.75 13.51
C ALA A 137 -15.26 4.27 13.57
N ALA A 138 -15.08 3.02 13.98
CA ALA A 138 -13.79 2.37 13.98
C ALA A 138 -13.15 2.36 12.59
N CYS A 139 -11.86 2.67 12.52
CA CYS A 139 -11.06 2.74 11.32
C CYS A 139 -9.65 2.22 11.63
N SER A 140 -9.09 1.43 10.74
CA SER A 140 -7.69 1.06 10.87
C SER A 140 -6.78 2.24 10.49
N GLN A 141 -5.48 2.12 10.79
CA GLN A 141 -4.49 3.05 10.27
C GLN A 141 -3.88 2.51 8.97
N VAL A 142 -3.26 3.42 8.22
CA VAL A 142 -2.49 3.11 7.01
C VAL A 142 -1.01 3.41 7.26
N MET A 143 -0.11 2.58 6.74
CA MET A 143 1.33 2.80 6.80
C MET A 143 1.94 2.70 5.41
N LEU A 144 2.86 3.60 5.09
CA LEU A 144 3.70 3.51 3.91
C LEU A 144 5.03 2.87 4.28
N LEU A 145 5.42 1.84 3.54
CA LEU A 145 6.67 1.14 3.75
C LEU A 145 7.55 1.30 2.51
N VAL A 146 8.77 1.77 2.73
CA VAL A 146 9.75 2.03 1.68
C VAL A 146 10.99 1.18 1.91
N GLY A 147 11.30 0.33 0.94
CA GLY A 147 12.52 -0.43 0.90
C GLY A 147 13.72 0.44 0.55
N THR A 148 14.90 0.07 1.01
CA THR A 148 16.15 0.78 0.73
C THR A 148 17.17 -0.13 0.05
N ASN A 149 18.34 0.40 -0.25
CA ASN A 149 19.49 -0.35 -0.74
C ASN A 149 20.42 -0.86 0.38
N ALA A 150 20.01 -0.77 1.64
CA ALA A 150 20.86 -1.11 2.79
C ALA A 150 21.22 -2.60 2.86
N SER A 151 20.44 -3.50 2.25
CA SER A 151 20.78 -4.91 2.08
C SER A 151 21.84 -5.18 1.01
N GLY A 152 22.33 -4.16 0.30
CA GLY A 152 23.28 -4.29 -0.80
C GLY A 152 22.66 -4.66 -2.15
N LEU A 153 21.34 -4.85 -2.23
CA LEU A 153 20.64 -5.07 -3.49
C LEU A 153 20.50 -3.77 -4.29
N TYR A 154 20.58 -3.88 -5.60
CA TYR A 154 20.39 -2.74 -6.50
C TYR A 154 18.98 -2.15 -6.36
N HIS A 155 18.89 -0.95 -5.82
CA HIS A 155 17.65 -0.17 -5.65
C HIS A 155 17.93 1.32 -5.88
N PRO A 156 17.98 1.75 -7.15
CA PRO A 156 18.41 3.13 -7.49
C PRO A 156 17.36 4.18 -7.17
N TYR A 157 16.09 3.77 -6.96
CA TYR A 157 14.95 4.69 -6.85
C TYR A 157 14.38 4.82 -5.43
N TRP A 158 15.05 4.29 -4.41
CA TRP A 158 14.48 4.28 -3.05
C TRP A 158 14.25 5.70 -2.48
N GLU A 159 15.10 6.66 -2.83
CA GLU A 159 14.92 8.05 -2.39
C GLU A 159 13.73 8.73 -3.09
N GLU A 160 13.52 8.45 -4.39
CA GLU A 160 12.35 8.94 -5.11
C GLU A 160 11.06 8.32 -4.58
N ASN A 161 11.08 7.01 -4.26
CA ASN A 161 9.97 6.33 -3.61
C ASN A 161 9.66 6.93 -2.23
N LEU A 162 10.70 7.25 -1.45
CA LEU A 162 10.53 7.92 -0.16
C LEU A 162 9.95 9.33 -0.32
N ARG A 163 10.38 10.10 -1.32
CA ARG A 163 9.82 11.43 -1.61
C ARG A 163 8.34 11.35 -1.93
N LEU A 164 7.91 10.35 -2.71
CA LEU A 164 6.49 10.11 -2.98
C LEU A 164 5.75 9.73 -1.70
N ALA A 165 6.30 8.84 -0.87
CA ALA A 165 5.69 8.44 0.40
C ALA A 165 5.50 9.65 1.34
N VAL A 166 6.52 10.49 1.51
CA VAL A 166 6.45 11.68 2.36
C VAL A 166 5.40 12.67 1.82
N TYR A 167 5.33 12.88 0.52
CA TYR A 167 4.33 13.74 -0.11
C TYR A 167 2.90 13.25 0.12
N LEU A 168 2.66 11.95 -0.03
CA LEU A 168 1.34 11.36 0.21
C LEU A 168 0.97 11.41 1.68
N GLN A 169 1.91 11.09 2.57
CA GLN A 169 1.66 11.15 4.02
C GLN A 169 1.31 12.56 4.48
N ASP A 170 1.99 13.58 3.99
CA ASP A 170 1.70 14.98 4.30
C ASP A 170 0.27 15.36 3.86
N ALA A 171 -0.10 14.99 2.64
CA ALA A 171 -1.44 15.25 2.11
C ALA A 171 -2.55 14.55 2.92
N VAL A 172 -2.32 13.29 3.32
CA VAL A 172 -3.28 12.52 4.12
C VAL A 172 -3.36 13.05 5.55
N ASN A 173 -2.23 13.35 6.19
CA ASN A 173 -2.18 13.90 7.55
C ASN A 173 -2.86 15.27 7.66
N ALA A 174 -2.82 16.08 6.61
CA ALA A 174 -3.53 17.37 6.57
C ALA A 174 -5.05 17.21 6.68
N ALA A 175 -5.61 16.11 6.15
CA ALA A 175 -7.05 15.82 6.21
C ALA A 175 -7.42 14.92 7.39
N HIS A 176 -6.58 13.95 7.72
CA HIS A 176 -6.83 12.89 8.71
C HIS A 176 -5.58 12.65 9.58
N PRO A 177 -5.32 13.47 10.60
CA PRO A 177 -4.05 13.47 11.36
C PRO A 177 -3.70 12.15 12.06
N THR A 178 -4.69 11.29 12.35
CA THR A 178 -4.48 10.01 13.05
C THR A 178 -4.52 8.79 12.13
N LEU A 179 -4.84 9.00 10.84
CA LEU A 179 -5.01 7.89 9.88
C LEU A 179 -3.68 7.21 9.54
N MET A 180 -2.60 8.01 9.39
CA MET A 180 -1.31 7.48 9.00
C MET A 180 -0.46 7.08 10.19
N ARG A 181 0.14 5.89 10.12
CA ARG A 181 1.29 5.52 10.94
C ARG A 181 2.55 6.19 10.36
N PRO A 182 3.63 6.32 11.14
CA PRO A 182 4.91 6.79 10.59
C PRO A 182 5.37 5.93 9.40
N ILE A 183 5.97 6.57 8.38
CA ILE A 183 6.61 5.87 7.27
C ILE A 183 7.70 4.94 7.84
N THR A 184 7.72 3.69 7.39
CA THR A 184 8.72 2.72 7.79
C THR A 184 9.74 2.53 6.68
N LEU A 185 11.03 2.75 6.98
CA LEU A 185 12.15 2.40 6.11
C LEU A 185 12.67 1.02 6.50
N VAL A 186 12.86 0.15 5.51
CA VAL A 186 13.37 -1.21 5.71
C VAL A 186 14.58 -1.49 4.82
N ASN A 187 15.37 -2.49 5.21
CA ASN A 187 16.54 -2.89 4.43
C ASN A 187 16.16 -3.69 3.19
N GLU A 188 15.02 -4.36 3.22
CA GLU A 188 14.50 -5.19 2.13
C GLU A 188 14.06 -4.30 0.98
N ARG A 189 14.48 -4.69 -0.23
CA ARG A 189 14.14 -3.96 -1.46
C ARG A 189 12.70 -4.22 -1.92
N TYR A 190 12.17 -5.43 -1.64
CA TYR A 190 10.94 -5.93 -2.26
C TYR A 190 11.01 -5.79 -3.80
N ASN A 191 9.93 -5.41 -4.47
CA ASN A 191 9.93 -5.10 -5.91
C ASN A 191 9.97 -3.58 -6.18
N GLN A 192 10.26 -2.76 -5.18
CA GLN A 192 10.17 -1.29 -5.28
C GLN A 192 11.26 -0.65 -6.16
N HIS A 193 12.27 -1.42 -6.58
CA HIS A 193 13.29 -0.97 -7.53
C HIS A 193 12.81 -0.87 -8.99
N LEU A 194 11.59 -1.34 -9.28
CA LEU A 194 11.07 -1.42 -10.65
C LEU A 194 10.58 -0.08 -11.18
N THR A 195 10.12 0.83 -10.31
CA THR A 195 9.73 2.20 -10.71
C THR A 195 10.20 3.26 -9.70
N ARG A 196 10.10 4.53 -10.10
CA ARG A 196 10.40 5.71 -9.24
C ARG A 196 9.24 6.11 -8.33
N GLY A 197 8.18 5.32 -8.29
CA GLY A 197 6.97 5.53 -7.50
C GLY A 197 6.43 4.22 -6.91
N SER A 198 7.30 3.25 -6.60
CA SER A 198 6.88 1.99 -5.99
C SER A 198 6.79 2.12 -4.48
N LEU A 199 5.65 1.71 -3.91
CA LEU A 199 5.39 1.71 -2.48
C LEU A 199 4.71 0.42 -2.05
N ILE A 200 5.01 -0.05 -0.83
CA ILE A 200 4.09 -0.93 -0.11
C ILE A 200 3.18 -0.05 0.74
N ILE A 201 1.89 -0.35 0.72
CA ILE A 201 0.89 0.29 1.57
C ILE A 201 0.25 -0.77 2.45
N GLU A 202 0.43 -0.64 3.75
CA GLU A 202 -0.17 -1.51 4.76
C GLU A 202 -1.48 -0.89 5.25
N VAL A 203 -2.61 -1.55 5.01
CA VAL A 203 -3.93 -1.07 5.42
C VAL A 203 -4.43 -1.88 6.60
N GLY A 204 -4.30 -1.32 7.79
CA GLY A 204 -4.57 -2.03 9.03
C GLY A 204 -3.58 -3.15 9.31
N SER A 205 -4.03 -4.12 10.07
CA SER A 205 -3.27 -5.32 10.43
C SER A 205 -4.20 -6.54 10.48
N SER A 206 -3.63 -7.71 10.71
CA SER A 206 -4.40 -8.95 10.89
C SER A 206 -5.47 -8.87 11.99
N GLY A 207 -5.29 -7.99 12.98
CA GLY A 207 -6.27 -7.76 14.06
C GLY A 207 -7.41 -6.81 13.69
N ASN A 208 -7.35 -6.13 12.57
CA ASN A 208 -8.44 -5.28 12.08
C ASN A 208 -9.51 -6.10 11.36
N THR A 209 -10.73 -5.58 11.30
CA THR A 209 -11.77 -6.10 10.42
C THR A 209 -11.63 -5.56 9.00
N LEU A 210 -12.21 -6.28 8.03
CA LEU A 210 -12.25 -5.82 6.63
C LEU A 210 -12.93 -4.45 6.51
N GLN A 211 -13.98 -4.18 7.28
CA GLN A 211 -14.72 -2.92 7.27
C GLN A 211 -13.86 -1.76 7.76
N GLU A 212 -13.04 -1.98 8.82
CA GLU A 212 -12.07 -0.99 9.30
C GLU A 212 -11.02 -0.67 8.23
N ALA A 213 -10.54 -1.69 7.52
CA ALA A 213 -9.57 -1.53 6.43
C ALA A 213 -10.17 -0.82 5.20
N ILE A 214 -11.39 -1.19 4.79
CA ILE A 214 -12.12 -0.51 3.70
C ILE A 214 -12.32 0.97 4.01
N ARG A 215 -12.69 1.30 5.25
CA ARG A 215 -12.83 2.70 5.66
C ARG A 215 -11.50 3.45 5.57
N ALA A 216 -10.44 2.87 6.10
CA ALA A 216 -9.11 3.47 6.10
C ALA A 216 -8.59 3.74 4.68
N VAL A 217 -8.68 2.75 3.79
CA VAL A 217 -8.17 2.89 2.42
C VAL A 217 -8.99 3.89 1.60
N ARG A 218 -10.29 4.01 1.87
CA ARG A 218 -11.13 5.03 1.24
C ARG A 218 -10.68 6.44 1.64
N LEU A 219 -10.53 6.72 2.94
CA LEU A 219 -10.06 8.02 3.44
C LEU A 219 -8.65 8.35 2.93
N PHE A 220 -7.78 7.34 2.88
CA PHE A 220 -6.46 7.47 2.26
C PHE A 220 -6.59 7.87 0.79
N GLY A 221 -7.37 7.15 0.00
CA GLY A 221 -7.55 7.41 -1.42
C GLY A 221 -8.20 8.77 -1.71
N GLU A 222 -9.19 9.19 -0.91
CA GLU A 222 -9.85 10.50 -1.00
C GLU A 222 -8.88 11.67 -0.76
N SER A 223 -7.83 11.46 0.04
CA SER A 223 -6.80 12.48 0.32
C SER A 223 -5.60 12.36 -0.63
N ALA A 224 -5.14 11.15 -0.89
CA ALA A 224 -4.00 10.88 -1.77
C ALA A 224 -4.34 11.10 -3.26
N GLY A 225 -5.57 10.78 -3.68
CA GLY A 225 -6.01 10.91 -5.07
C GLY A 225 -5.84 12.33 -5.63
N PRO A 226 -6.39 13.38 -5.00
CA PRO A 226 -6.16 14.76 -5.43
C PRO A 226 -4.69 15.17 -5.39
N ALA A 227 -3.89 14.64 -4.44
CA ALA A 227 -2.46 14.90 -4.39
C ALA A 227 -1.75 14.28 -5.60
N LEU A 228 -2.05 13.04 -5.96
CA LEU A 228 -1.53 12.36 -7.14
C LEU A 228 -1.99 13.03 -8.44
N ALA A 229 -3.25 13.47 -8.51
CA ALA A 229 -3.78 14.15 -9.70
C ALA A 229 -3.02 15.44 -10.03
N ARG A 230 -2.44 16.12 -9.03
CA ARG A 230 -1.56 17.28 -9.27
C ARG A 230 -0.24 16.94 -9.97
N LEU A 231 0.15 15.67 -10.02
CA LEU A 231 1.36 15.20 -10.69
C LEU A 231 1.10 14.85 -12.18
N VAL A 232 -0.14 14.92 -12.64
CA VAL A 232 -0.51 14.64 -14.04
C VAL A 232 -0.12 15.84 -14.92
N GLN A 233 0.62 15.56 -16.00
CA GLN A 233 1.11 16.54 -16.98
C GLN A 233 0.89 16.04 -18.42
#